data_376f293f22dfb3afa89b1f59849be044
#
_entry.id   376f293f22dfb3afa89b1f59849be044
#
_cell.length_a   1.000
_cell.length_b   1.000
_cell.length_c   1.000
_cell.angle_alpha   90.00
_cell.angle_beta   90.00
_cell.angle_gamma   90.00
#
_symmetry.space_group_name_H-M   'P 1'
#
loop_
_entity.id
_entity.type
_entity.pdbx_description
1 polymer ?
#
loop_
_entity_poly.entity_id
_entity_poly.type
_entity_poly.pdbx_seq_one_letter_code
_entity_poly.pdbx_strand_id
1 'polypeptide(L)'
;EWRAWYDFGDGCMGDWGAHTLDCVHEFLLKGDLPSEVKVLNTKGWNKFVYPMDSTLEFVFPANGKHDDFVLDWYEGATNLPPLPAGFVYATPDGVPKNSANDESGAIKLYPGKEMYQRDGMIWQSLSHKHPLHVVGDYNRKLPDYPAEFCTHYEGFLRAVRGEMETLSPFSVAAPLSQLFTLACIAQRLGRGFAFDGKSGMILGDEEANALLRQAPRKGWEEFYRV
;
A
#
# COMPACT_ATOMS: atom_id res chain seq x y z
N GLU A 1 -19.96 -8.92 1.13
CA GLU A 1 -18.93 -9.47 1.99
C GLU A 1 -18.61 -8.51 3.14
N TRP A 2 -18.32 -9.00 4.35
CA TRP A 2 -18.15 -8.19 5.56
C TRP A 2 -16.99 -7.18 5.46
N ARG A 3 -15.92 -7.52 4.75
CA ARG A 3 -14.74 -6.64 4.54
C ARG A 3 -15.07 -5.29 3.92
N ALA A 4 -16.12 -5.24 3.12
CA ALA A 4 -16.51 -4.00 2.45
C ALA A 4 -17.29 -3.03 3.36
N TRP A 5 -17.71 -3.44 4.55
CA TRP A 5 -18.45 -2.58 5.47
C TRP A 5 -17.50 -1.85 6.40
N TYR A 6 -17.60 -0.52 6.49
CA TYR A 6 -16.74 0.30 7.35
C TYR A 6 -16.74 -0.11 8.83
N ASP A 7 -17.82 -0.66 9.31
CA ASP A 7 -17.94 -1.04 10.72
C ASP A 7 -17.36 -2.44 11.01
N PHE A 8 -16.98 -3.21 10.00
CA PHE A 8 -16.54 -4.60 10.15
C PHE A 8 -15.22 -4.93 9.49
N GLY A 9 -14.70 -4.06 8.63
CA GLY A 9 -13.47 -4.31 7.91
C GLY A 9 -12.84 -3.05 7.32
N ASP A 10 -11.62 -3.21 6.80
CA ASP A 10 -10.77 -2.13 6.32
C ASP A 10 -10.68 -2.10 4.78
N GLY A 11 -11.69 -2.66 4.09
CA GLY A 11 -11.75 -2.69 2.64
C GLY A 11 -10.60 -3.43 1.98
N CYS A 12 -10.37 -3.13 0.73
CA CYS A 12 -9.26 -3.70 -0.04
C CYS A 12 -7.91 -3.17 0.44
N MET A 13 -7.82 -1.91 0.85
CA MET A 13 -6.59 -1.34 1.37
C MET A 13 -6.08 -2.09 2.61
N GLY A 14 -6.93 -2.38 3.58
CA GLY A 14 -6.55 -3.13 4.78
C GLY A 14 -6.25 -4.60 4.50
N ASP A 15 -6.96 -5.22 3.53
CA ASP A 15 -6.79 -6.63 3.18
C ASP A 15 -5.54 -6.86 2.31
N TRP A 16 -5.30 -5.99 1.31
CA TRP A 16 -4.22 -6.14 0.33
C TRP A 16 -3.05 -5.18 0.50
N GLY A 17 -3.22 -4.10 1.25
CA GLY A 17 -2.21 -3.06 1.39
C GLY A 17 -0.87 -3.61 1.87
N ALA A 18 -0.85 -4.46 2.89
CA ALA A 18 0.38 -5.07 3.40
C ALA A 18 1.11 -5.87 2.31
N HIS A 19 0.39 -6.62 1.46
CA HIS A 19 1.01 -7.40 0.40
C HIS A 19 1.60 -6.54 -0.73
N THR A 20 1.10 -5.33 -0.90
CA THR A 20 1.45 -4.48 -2.04
C THR A 20 2.39 -3.35 -1.65
N LEU A 21 2.19 -2.74 -0.47
CA LEU A 21 2.88 -1.53 -0.06
C LEU A 21 4.05 -1.75 0.90
N ASP A 22 4.15 -2.93 1.53
CA ASP A 22 5.17 -3.22 2.53
C ASP A 22 6.59 -2.87 2.03
N CYS A 23 7.00 -3.43 0.90
CA CYS A 23 8.33 -3.16 0.36
C CYS A 23 8.53 -1.68 -0.07
N VAL A 24 7.50 -1.01 -0.55
CA VAL A 24 7.58 0.42 -0.91
C VAL A 24 7.74 1.24 0.36
N HIS A 25 6.93 0.96 1.37
CA HIS A 25 6.93 1.69 2.62
C HIS A 25 8.23 1.49 3.40
N GLU A 26 8.73 0.27 3.51
CA GLU A 26 9.96 -0.02 4.23
C GLU A 26 11.21 0.48 3.50
N PHE A 27 11.36 0.16 2.21
CA PHE A 27 12.60 0.39 1.50
C PHE A 27 12.71 1.75 0.81
N LEU A 28 11.62 2.29 0.28
CA LEU A 28 11.62 3.60 -0.39
C LEU A 28 11.26 4.73 0.58
N LEU A 29 10.19 4.57 1.35
CA LEU A 29 9.69 5.58 2.27
C LEU A 29 10.35 5.51 3.66
N LYS A 30 11.13 4.47 3.95
CA LYS A 30 11.84 4.29 5.23
C LYS A 30 10.93 4.39 6.46
N GLY A 31 9.71 3.88 6.32
CA GLY A 31 8.71 3.91 7.37
C GLY A 31 8.06 5.27 7.61
N ASP A 32 8.20 6.21 6.68
CA ASP A 32 7.61 7.53 6.80
C ASP A 32 6.10 7.51 6.55
N LEU A 33 5.42 8.55 7.03
CA LEU A 33 3.99 8.74 6.84
C LEU A 33 3.73 9.92 5.89
N PRO A 34 2.64 9.88 5.11
CA PRO A 34 2.32 10.95 4.19
C PRO A 34 1.97 12.25 4.94
N SER A 35 2.32 13.38 4.36
CA SER A 35 1.84 14.68 4.83
C SER A 35 0.43 15.01 4.35
N GLU A 36 -0.04 14.33 3.33
CA GLU A 36 -1.36 14.54 2.74
C GLU A 36 -1.86 13.23 2.12
N VAL A 37 -3.16 12.98 2.27
CA VAL A 37 -3.90 11.96 1.54
C VAL A 37 -4.95 12.65 0.69
N LYS A 38 -4.99 12.35 -0.62
CA LYS A 38 -5.98 12.89 -1.54
C LYS A 38 -6.88 11.77 -2.04
N VAL A 39 -8.14 12.10 -2.25
CA VAL A 39 -9.10 11.23 -2.94
C VAL A 39 -9.27 11.76 -4.35
N LEU A 40 -8.64 11.10 -5.33
CA LEU A 40 -8.66 11.53 -6.72
C LEU A 40 -9.91 11.03 -7.44
N ASN A 41 -10.39 9.85 -7.06
CA ASN A 41 -11.60 9.25 -7.62
C ASN A 41 -12.28 8.33 -6.63
N THR A 42 -13.62 8.35 -6.62
CA THR A 42 -14.44 7.35 -5.93
C THR A 42 -15.66 7.03 -6.78
N LYS A 43 -15.97 5.75 -6.95
CA LYS A 43 -17.19 5.30 -7.62
C LYS A 43 -18.05 4.50 -6.66
N GLY A 44 -19.32 4.87 -6.58
CA GLY A 44 -20.25 4.21 -5.66
C GLY A 44 -20.03 4.55 -4.19
N TRP A 45 -19.40 5.71 -3.91
CA TRP A 45 -19.19 6.15 -2.54
C TRP A 45 -20.52 6.27 -1.78
N ASN A 46 -20.52 5.81 -0.54
CA ASN A 46 -21.60 5.97 0.41
C ASN A 46 -21.03 5.85 1.84
N LYS A 47 -21.86 6.09 2.84
CA LYS A 47 -21.42 6.11 4.24
C LYS A 47 -21.39 4.74 4.95
N PHE A 48 -21.66 3.65 4.25
CA PHE A 48 -21.77 2.32 4.85
C PHE A 48 -20.68 1.36 4.40
N VAL A 49 -20.33 1.42 3.11
CA VAL A 49 -19.40 0.48 2.49
C VAL A 49 -18.33 1.20 1.69
N TYR A 50 -17.17 0.56 1.58
CA TYR A 50 -16.07 1.05 0.75
C TYR A 50 -16.50 1.23 -0.70
N PRO A 51 -15.95 2.23 -1.42
CA PRO A 51 -16.24 2.46 -2.83
C PRO A 51 -15.95 1.21 -3.67
N MET A 52 -16.67 1.08 -4.79
CA MET A 52 -16.40 0.01 -5.77
C MET A 52 -15.05 0.22 -6.47
N ASP A 53 -14.74 1.47 -6.79
CA ASP A 53 -13.46 1.91 -7.33
C ASP A 53 -13.00 3.14 -6.54
N SER A 54 -11.73 3.21 -6.19
CA SER A 54 -11.12 4.41 -5.61
C SER A 54 -9.69 4.61 -6.09
N THR A 55 -9.30 5.87 -6.21
CA THR A 55 -7.91 6.26 -6.43
C THR A 55 -7.51 7.21 -5.33
N LEU A 56 -6.50 6.83 -4.58
CA LEU A 56 -5.91 7.65 -3.53
C LEU A 56 -4.49 8.04 -3.93
N GLU A 57 -4.11 9.26 -3.59
CA GLU A 57 -2.74 9.77 -3.73
C GLU A 57 -2.21 10.12 -2.33
N PHE A 58 -1.01 9.63 -2.02
CA PHE A 58 -0.31 9.93 -0.78
C PHE A 58 0.93 10.75 -1.10
N VAL A 59 1.09 11.90 -0.46
CA VAL A 59 2.19 12.82 -0.68
C VAL A 59 3.20 12.70 0.45
N PHE A 60 4.45 12.41 0.09
CA PHE A 60 5.59 12.29 1.01
C PHE A 60 6.64 13.34 0.62
N PRO A 61 6.74 14.48 1.32
CA PRO A 61 7.80 15.46 1.09
C PRO A 61 9.17 14.88 1.42
N ALA A 62 10.19 15.36 0.71
CA ALA A 62 11.59 15.04 1.04
C ALA A 62 11.91 15.39 2.50
N ASN A 63 12.60 14.52 3.21
CA ASN A 63 12.88 14.67 4.64
C ASN A 63 14.29 14.22 5.07
N GLY A 64 15.17 14.02 4.11
CA GLY A 64 16.52 13.51 4.34
C GLY A 64 16.64 11.98 4.40
N LYS A 65 15.52 11.25 4.48
CA LYS A 65 15.49 9.77 4.36
C LYS A 65 15.20 9.35 2.92
N HIS A 66 14.39 10.12 2.23
CA HIS A 66 13.99 9.93 0.83
C HIS A 66 13.75 11.29 0.16
N ASP A 67 13.75 11.32 -1.16
CA ASP A 67 13.30 12.45 -1.98
C ASP A 67 11.79 12.62 -1.90
N ASP A 68 11.24 13.68 -2.52
CA ASP A 68 9.80 13.80 -2.74
C ASP A 68 9.26 12.55 -3.40
N PHE A 69 8.18 12.02 -2.85
CA PHE A 69 7.55 10.81 -3.32
C PHE A 69 6.04 10.97 -3.36
N VAL A 70 5.43 10.49 -4.42
CA VAL A 70 3.97 10.37 -4.55
C VAL A 70 3.64 8.89 -4.75
N LEU A 71 2.71 8.39 -3.95
CA LEU A 71 2.23 7.02 -4.01
C LEU A 71 0.76 7.03 -4.39
N ASP A 72 0.46 6.46 -5.55
CA ASP A 72 -0.92 6.27 -6.00
C ASP A 72 -1.40 4.84 -5.73
N TRP A 73 -2.57 4.76 -5.15
CA TRP A 73 -3.28 3.51 -4.93
C TRP A 73 -4.52 3.45 -5.81
N TYR A 74 -4.59 2.44 -6.66
CA TYR A 74 -5.73 2.18 -7.52
C TYR A 74 -6.47 0.93 -7.04
N GLU A 75 -7.74 1.07 -6.76
CA GLU A 75 -8.62 0.00 -6.30
C GLU A 75 -9.86 -0.07 -7.17
N GLY A 76 -10.26 -1.29 -7.54
CA GLY A 76 -11.41 -1.55 -8.37
C GLY A 76 -11.11 -2.37 -9.62
N ALA A 77 -12.08 -3.12 -10.10
CA ALA A 77 -11.88 -4.04 -11.23
C ALA A 77 -11.57 -3.33 -12.55
N THR A 78 -11.97 -2.07 -12.70
CA THR A 78 -11.81 -1.27 -13.92
C THR A 78 -11.01 0.01 -13.70
N ASN A 79 -10.64 0.30 -12.47
CA ASN A 79 -9.87 1.49 -12.10
C ASN A 79 -8.38 1.17 -12.12
N LEU A 80 -7.80 1.21 -13.29
CA LEU A 80 -6.41 0.85 -13.53
C LEU A 80 -5.53 2.09 -13.59
N PRO A 81 -4.25 2.01 -13.16
CA PRO A 81 -3.31 3.11 -13.32
C PRO A 81 -3.10 3.44 -14.79
N PRO A 82 -2.87 4.71 -15.15
CA PRO A 82 -2.49 5.08 -16.50
C PRO A 82 -1.12 4.45 -16.82
N LEU A 83 -1.03 3.80 -17.98
CA LEU A 83 0.24 3.24 -18.43
C LEU A 83 1.02 4.30 -19.21
N PRO A 84 2.35 4.38 -19.02
CA PRO A 84 3.19 5.26 -19.82
C PRO A 84 3.07 4.96 -21.31
N ALA A 85 3.20 5.97 -22.17
CA ALA A 85 3.24 5.79 -23.60
C ALA A 85 4.39 4.83 -23.98
N GLY A 86 4.08 3.80 -24.75
CA GLY A 86 5.05 2.78 -25.14
C GLY A 86 5.28 1.68 -24.11
N PHE A 87 4.52 1.67 -23.00
CA PHE A 87 4.58 0.58 -22.04
C PHE A 87 4.11 -0.72 -22.69
N VAL A 88 4.95 -1.74 -22.65
CA VAL A 88 4.62 -3.07 -23.18
C VAL A 88 4.76 -4.07 -22.05
N TYR A 89 3.68 -4.75 -21.72
CA TYR A 89 3.77 -5.92 -20.85
C TYR A 89 4.54 -7.00 -21.61
N ALA A 90 5.77 -7.24 -21.20
CA ALA A 90 6.54 -8.34 -21.68
C ALA A 90 6.97 -9.21 -20.51
N THR A 91 6.87 -10.50 -20.66
CA THR A 91 7.48 -11.48 -19.76
C THR A 91 8.85 -11.88 -20.32
N PRO A 92 9.76 -12.46 -19.51
CA PRO A 92 11.06 -12.94 -20.00
C PRO A 92 10.99 -13.87 -21.21
N ASP A 93 9.87 -14.55 -21.42
CA ASP A 93 9.59 -15.43 -22.56
C ASP A 93 8.86 -14.70 -23.70
N GLY A 94 8.70 -13.39 -23.62
CA GLY A 94 8.07 -12.58 -24.68
C GLY A 94 6.55 -12.78 -24.82
N VAL A 95 5.96 -13.62 -23.97
CA VAL A 95 4.52 -13.85 -23.93
C VAL A 95 3.95 -13.08 -22.75
N PRO A 96 3.03 -12.13 -22.93
CA PRO A 96 2.36 -11.45 -21.84
C PRO A 96 1.52 -12.46 -21.05
N LYS A 97 2.10 -13.10 -20.05
CA LYS A 97 1.41 -14.12 -19.23
C LYS A 97 0.26 -13.55 -18.40
N ASN A 98 0.13 -12.24 -18.33
CA ASN A 98 -0.96 -11.55 -17.67
C ASN A 98 -1.94 -10.88 -18.61
N SER A 99 -1.74 -10.94 -19.89
CA SER A 99 -2.82 -10.77 -20.84
C SER A 99 -3.64 -12.07 -20.85
N ALA A 100 -4.41 -12.33 -19.83
CA ALA A 100 -5.61 -13.09 -20.11
C ALA A 100 -6.38 -12.20 -21.08
N ASN A 101 -6.23 -12.43 -22.36
CA ASN A 101 -7.16 -11.93 -23.36
C ASN A 101 -8.50 -12.46 -22.87
N ASP A 102 -9.33 -11.56 -22.31
CA ASP A 102 -10.73 -11.87 -22.29
C ASP A 102 -11.17 -11.99 -23.77
N GLU A 103 -12.32 -12.57 -24.00
CA GLU A 103 -12.87 -12.74 -25.36
C GLU A 103 -13.00 -11.41 -26.13
N SER A 104 -12.85 -10.25 -25.45
CA SER A 104 -12.87 -8.91 -26.01
C SER A 104 -11.50 -8.41 -26.47
N GLY A 105 -10.41 -9.11 -26.16
CA GLY A 105 -9.05 -8.69 -26.44
C GLY A 105 -8.51 -7.60 -25.52
N ALA A 106 -9.23 -7.26 -24.45
CA ALA A 106 -8.77 -6.29 -23.47
C ALA A 106 -7.64 -6.85 -22.62
N ILE A 107 -6.59 -6.05 -22.39
CA ILE A 107 -5.50 -6.42 -21.49
C ILE A 107 -6.03 -6.39 -20.06
N LYS A 108 -6.07 -7.53 -19.40
CA LYS A 108 -6.30 -7.61 -17.96
C LYS A 108 -5.00 -7.28 -17.24
N LEU A 109 -4.98 -6.14 -16.55
CA LEU A 109 -3.93 -5.84 -15.61
C LEU A 109 -4.15 -6.67 -14.34
N TYR A 110 -3.13 -7.41 -13.93
CA TYR A 110 -3.14 -8.09 -12.64
C TYR A 110 -2.62 -7.15 -11.55
N PRO A 111 -3.06 -7.32 -10.30
CA PRO A 111 -2.50 -6.60 -9.18
C PRO A 111 -0.98 -6.78 -9.13
N GLY A 112 -0.26 -5.70 -9.15
CA GLY A 112 1.19 -5.68 -9.16
C GLY A 112 1.71 -4.35 -8.64
N LYS A 113 2.99 -4.12 -8.83
CA LYS A 113 3.68 -2.88 -8.45
C LYS A 113 4.45 -2.35 -9.63
N GLU A 114 4.43 -1.05 -9.79
CA GLU A 114 5.24 -0.34 -10.76
C GLU A 114 5.94 0.81 -10.05
N MET A 115 7.24 0.92 -10.26
CA MET A 115 8.07 1.98 -9.68
C MET A 115 8.75 2.72 -10.82
N TYR A 116 8.44 4.00 -10.94
CA TYR A 116 8.94 4.90 -11.97
C TYR A 116 10.14 5.66 -11.42
N GLN A 117 11.30 5.52 -12.06
CA GLN A 117 12.49 6.27 -11.70
C GLN A 117 12.60 7.55 -12.55
N ARG A 118 13.31 8.54 -12.04
CA ARG A 118 13.52 9.85 -12.73
C ARG A 118 14.27 9.70 -14.05
N ASP A 119 15.10 8.68 -14.20
CA ASP A 119 15.82 8.36 -15.44
C ASP A 119 14.96 7.67 -16.49
N GLY A 120 13.69 7.47 -16.22
CA GLY A 120 12.73 6.79 -17.10
C GLY A 120 12.73 5.28 -16.94
N MET A 121 13.53 4.70 -16.05
CA MET A 121 13.49 3.28 -15.77
C MET A 121 12.21 2.91 -15.00
N ILE A 122 11.59 1.81 -15.39
CA ILE A 122 10.39 1.28 -14.73
C ILE A 122 10.71 -0.10 -14.19
N TRP A 123 10.57 -0.26 -12.89
CA TRP A 123 10.58 -1.56 -12.24
C TRP A 123 9.15 -2.06 -12.05
N GLN A 124 8.91 -3.31 -12.39
CA GLN A 124 7.59 -3.91 -12.30
C GLN A 124 7.65 -5.26 -11.59
N SER A 125 6.63 -5.54 -10.80
CA SER A 125 6.28 -6.88 -10.34
C SER A 125 4.84 -7.17 -10.72
N LEU A 126 4.59 -8.30 -11.35
CA LEU A 126 3.25 -8.69 -11.83
C LEU A 126 2.30 -9.08 -10.70
N SER A 127 2.82 -9.44 -9.54
CA SER A 127 2.08 -9.67 -8.30
C SER A 127 3.05 -9.71 -7.12
N HIS A 128 2.53 -9.78 -5.90
CA HIS A 128 3.36 -9.95 -4.70
C HIS A 128 4.23 -11.23 -4.71
N LYS A 129 3.93 -12.18 -5.58
CA LYS A 129 4.67 -13.45 -5.72
C LYS A 129 5.74 -13.43 -6.82
N HIS A 130 5.75 -12.40 -7.65
CA HIS A 130 6.70 -12.31 -8.75
C HIS A 130 7.86 -11.40 -8.40
N PRO A 131 9.10 -11.74 -8.78
CA PRO A 131 10.24 -10.86 -8.59
C PRO A 131 10.08 -9.56 -9.38
N LEU A 132 10.74 -8.52 -8.89
CA LEU A 132 10.86 -7.27 -9.64
C LEU A 132 11.74 -7.48 -10.87
N HIS A 133 11.35 -6.87 -11.98
CA HIS A 133 12.13 -6.81 -13.21
C HIS A 133 12.08 -5.41 -13.82
N VAL A 134 13.04 -5.08 -14.68
CA VAL A 134 13.04 -3.83 -15.42
C VAL A 134 12.24 -4.00 -16.70
N VAL A 135 11.29 -3.13 -16.93
CA VAL A 135 10.52 -3.14 -18.20
C VAL A 135 11.43 -2.83 -19.36
N GLY A 136 11.44 -3.72 -20.35
CA GLY A 136 12.32 -3.61 -21.53
C GLY A 136 13.73 -4.22 -21.37
N ASP A 137 14.14 -4.59 -20.14
CA ASP A 137 15.42 -5.26 -19.88
C ASP A 137 15.24 -6.38 -18.84
N TYR A 138 14.72 -7.50 -19.26
CA TYR A 138 14.43 -8.65 -18.38
C TYR A 138 15.68 -9.40 -17.89
N ASN A 139 16.84 -9.13 -18.49
CA ASN A 139 18.10 -9.73 -18.07
C ASN A 139 18.73 -8.97 -16.89
N ARG A 140 18.26 -7.76 -16.62
CA ARG A 140 18.75 -6.97 -15.49
C ARG A 140 18.22 -7.57 -14.19
N LYS A 141 19.12 -8.24 -13.50
CA LYS A 141 18.82 -8.84 -12.19
C LYS A 141 19.03 -7.83 -11.10
N LEU A 142 18.20 -7.93 -10.05
CA LEU A 142 18.53 -7.34 -8.76
C LEU A 142 19.81 -7.97 -8.21
N PRO A 143 20.62 -7.22 -7.46
CA PRO A 143 21.73 -7.82 -6.72
C PRO A 143 21.25 -9.00 -5.89
N ASP A 144 22.03 -10.08 -5.88
CA ASP A 144 21.77 -11.19 -4.97
C ASP A 144 22.04 -10.71 -3.54
N TYR A 145 21.00 -10.64 -2.74
CA TYR A 145 21.13 -10.39 -1.31
C TYR A 145 21.29 -11.73 -0.61
N PRO A 146 22.33 -11.90 0.22
CA PRO A 146 22.45 -13.06 1.09
C PRO A 146 21.29 -12.98 2.09
N ALA A 147 20.20 -13.69 1.81
CA ALA A 147 19.09 -13.81 2.72
C ALA A 147 19.19 -15.16 3.43
N GLU A 148 19.30 -15.15 4.76
CA GLU A 148 18.93 -16.32 5.53
C GLU A 148 17.40 -16.49 5.36
N PHE A 149 17.03 -17.42 4.51
CA PHE A 149 15.62 -17.75 4.36
C PHE A 149 15.19 -18.65 5.52
N CYS A 150 14.25 -18.16 6.31
CA CYS A 150 13.48 -18.98 7.22
C CYS A 150 11.98 -18.82 6.90
N THR A 151 11.17 -19.82 7.24
CA THR A 151 9.72 -19.71 7.14
C THR A 151 9.20 -18.67 8.15
N HIS A 152 8.00 -18.11 7.93
CA HIS A 152 7.37 -17.20 8.89
C HIS A 152 7.29 -17.79 10.30
N TYR A 153 6.92 -19.06 10.40
CA TYR A 153 6.81 -19.75 11.70
C TYR A 153 8.17 -19.93 12.37
N GLU A 154 9.18 -20.33 11.60
CA GLU A 154 10.54 -20.47 12.09
C GLU A 154 11.13 -19.14 12.54
N GLY A 155 10.98 -18.08 11.72
CA GLY A 155 11.42 -16.73 12.06
C GLY A 155 10.78 -16.23 13.34
N PHE A 156 9.47 -16.43 13.52
CA PHE A 156 8.78 -16.09 14.76
C PHE A 156 9.32 -16.84 15.97
N LEU A 157 9.48 -18.17 15.86
CA LEU A 157 9.99 -18.99 16.96
C LEU A 157 11.45 -18.65 17.32
N ARG A 158 12.28 -18.38 16.34
CA ARG A 158 13.69 -17.95 16.54
C ARG A 158 13.74 -16.57 17.22
N ALA A 159 12.87 -15.65 16.80
CA ALA A 159 12.78 -14.34 17.44
C ALA A 159 12.32 -14.42 18.91
N VAL A 160 11.32 -15.26 19.21
CA VAL A 160 10.87 -15.52 20.59
C VAL A 160 11.99 -16.08 21.47
N ARG A 161 12.91 -16.87 20.91
CA ARG A 161 14.08 -17.42 21.61
C ARG A 161 15.26 -16.44 21.71
N GLY A 162 15.16 -15.26 21.10
CA GLY A 162 16.25 -14.29 21.03
C GLY A 162 17.39 -14.68 20.08
N GLU A 163 17.14 -15.60 19.14
CA GLU A 163 18.11 -16.07 18.17
C GLU A 163 18.23 -15.17 16.93
N MET A 164 17.22 -14.33 16.70
CA MET A 164 17.18 -13.34 15.63
C MET A 164 16.18 -12.22 15.94
N GLU A 165 16.28 -11.11 15.22
CA GLU A 165 15.23 -10.09 15.21
C GLU A 165 14.02 -10.57 14.39
N THR A 166 12.82 -10.14 14.76
CA THR A 166 11.63 -10.43 13.96
C THR A 166 11.72 -9.73 12.60
N LEU A 167 11.26 -10.40 11.54
CA LEU A 167 11.24 -9.84 10.18
C LEU A 167 10.20 -8.73 10.00
N SER A 168 9.21 -8.66 10.89
CA SER A 168 8.15 -7.64 10.85
C SER A 168 7.95 -7.04 12.25
N PRO A 169 8.94 -6.27 12.76
CA PRO A 169 8.82 -5.62 14.06
C PRO A 169 7.74 -4.53 14.01
N PHE A 170 7.21 -4.14 15.17
CA PHE A 170 6.23 -3.06 15.23
C PHE A 170 6.76 -1.72 14.69
N SER A 171 8.07 -1.50 14.71
CA SER A 171 8.69 -0.34 14.07
C SER A 171 8.48 -0.28 12.53
N VAL A 172 8.24 -1.41 11.90
CA VAL A 172 7.88 -1.53 10.47
C VAL A 172 6.36 -1.63 10.31
N ALA A 173 5.73 -2.53 11.06
CA ALA A 173 4.31 -2.83 10.89
C ALA A 173 3.38 -1.70 11.34
N ALA A 174 3.73 -0.94 12.39
CA ALA A 174 2.86 0.09 12.92
C ALA A 174 2.71 1.30 11.97
N PRO A 175 3.79 1.91 11.43
CA PRO A 175 3.63 3.00 10.47
C PRO A 175 2.96 2.53 9.17
N LEU A 176 3.22 1.30 8.70
CA LEU A 176 2.51 0.73 7.55
C LEU A 176 1.00 0.60 7.83
N SER A 177 0.61 0.11 9.01
CA SER A 177 -0.80 0.03 9.42
C SER A 177 -1.44 1.41 9.54
N GLN A 178 -0.68 2.40 9.99
CA GLN A 178 -1.17 3.78 10.06
C GLN A 178 -1.43 4.36 8.67
N LEU A 179 -0.60 4.06 7.68
CA LEU A 179 -0.86 4.42 6.28
C LEU A 179 -2.20 3.86 5.80
N PHE A 180 -2.50 2.59 6.10
CA PHE A 180 -3.80 1.98 5.74
C PHE A 180 -4.97 2.66 6.46
N THR A 181 -4.79 2.98 7.74
CA THR A 181 -5.82 3.68 8.52
C THR A 181 -6.16 5.03 7.90
N LEU A 182 -5.14 5.82 7.51
CA LEU A 182 -5.36 7.10 6.83
C LEU A 182 -6.10 6.92 5.49
N ALA A 183 -5.74 5.91 4.71
CA ALA A 183 -6.43 5.57 3.47
C ALA A 183 -7.92 5.23 3.71
N CYS A 184 -8.20 4.36 4.68
CA CYS A 184 -9.56 3.96 5.03
C CYS A 184 -10.41 5.15 5.50
N ILE A 185 -9.83 6.07 6.29
CA ILE A 185 -10.51 7.30 6.70
C ILE A 185 -10.84 8.17 5.48
N ALA A 186 -9.89 8.37 4.55
CA ALA A 186 -10.11 9.15 3.35
C ALA A 186 -11.21 8.55 2.46
N GLN A 187 -11.23 7.23 2.29
CA GLN A 187 -12.29 6.52 1.57
C GLN A 187 -13.64 6.65 2.26
N ARG A 188 -13.70 6.49 3.59
CA ARG A 188 -14.93 6.61 4.38
C ARG A 188 -15.52 8.00 4.33
N LEU A 189 -14.68 9.03 4.36
CA LEU A 189 -15.12 10.42 4.27
C LEU A 189 -15.36 10.89 2.83
N GLY A 190 -14.83 10.18 1.83
CA GLY A 190 -14.89 10.57 0.42
C GLY A 190 -14.11 11.85 0.12
N ARG A 191 -13.14 12.21 0.96
CA ARG A 191 -12.30 13.41 0.83
C ARG A 191 -10.92 13.20 1.41
N GLY A 192 -9.95 13.96 0.88
CA GLY A 192 -8.60 14.00 1.39
C GLY A 192 -8.44 14.92 2.60
N PHE A 193 -7.23 14.89 3.18
CA PHE A 193 -6.83 15.72 4.31
C PHE A 193 -5.30 15.81 4.44
N ALA A 194 -4.82 16.83 5.14
CA ALA A 194 -3.43 16.94 5.55
C ALA A 194 -3.22 16.20 6.89
N PHE A 195 -2.05 15.58 7.02
CA PHE A 195 -1.68 14.80 8.21
C PHE A 195 -0.32 15.24 8.74
N ASP A 196 -0.21 15.39 10.05
CA ASP A 196 1.04 15.66 10.73
C ASP A 196 1.55 14.40 11.44
N GLY A 197 2.56 13.77 10.87
CA GLY A 197 3.16 12.54 11.41
C GLY A 197 3.81 12.72 12.78
N LYS A 198 4.15 13.94 13.21
CA LYS A 198 4.73 14.20 14.53
C LYS A 198 3.69 14.18 15.64
N SER A 199 2.57 14.85 15.42
CA SER A 199 1.45 14.84 16.38
C SER A 199 0.57 13.61 16.23
N GLY A 200 0.65 12.91 15.09
CA GLY A 200 -0.23 11.81 14.73
C GLY A 200 -1.68 12.27 14.50
N MET A 201 -1.87 13.51 14.02
CA MET A 201 -3.18 14.13 13.88
C MET A 201 -3.47 14.55 12.44
N ILE A 202 -4.72 14.43 12.04
CA ILE A 202 -5.24 15.02 10.81
C ILE A 202 -5.50 16.50 11.06
N LEU A 203 -4.91 17.37 10.24
CA LEU A 203 -4.90 18.81 10.50
C LEU A 203 -6.27 19.45 10.20
N GLY A 204 -6.81 20.13 11.19
CA GLY A 204 -8.03 20.92 11.04
C GLY A 204 -9.31 20.12 10.78
N ASP A 205 -9.33 18.83 11.07
CA ASP A 205 -10.44 17.93 10.75
C ASP A 205 -10.82 17.05 11.96
N GLU A 206 -11.77 17.54 12.76
CA GLU A 206 -12.24 16.83 13.95
C GLU A 206 -12.97 15.53 13.63
N GLU A 207 -13.75 15.48 12.53
CA GLU A 207 -14.46 14.29 12.09
C GLU A 207 -13.48 13.16 11.69
N ALA A 208 -12.45 13.50 10.94
CA ALA A 208 -11.40 12.55 10.58
C ALA A 208 -10.60 12.08 11.78
N ASN A 209 -10.27 12.98 12.71
CA ASN A 209 -9.57 12.64 13.95
C ASN A 209 -10.40 11.75 14.88
N ALA A 210 -11.73 11.89 14.89
CA ALA A 210 -12.62 11.00 15.64
C ALA A 210 -12.59 9.56 15.08
N LEU A 211 -12.36 9.39 13.79
CA LEU A 211 -12.15 8.07 13.17
C LEU A 211 -10.75 7.51 13.45
N LEU A 212 -9.75 8.38 13.52
CA LEU A 212 -8.36 7.97 13.79
C LEU A 212 -8.18 7.49 15.25
N ARG A 213 -8.93 8.06 16.18
CA ARG A 213 -8.85 7.75 17.61
C ARG A 213 -10.25 7.40 18.15
N GLN A 214 -10.66 6.17 17.89
CA GLN A 214 -11.91 5.70 18.45
C GLN A 214 -11.86 5.62 19.97
N ALA A 215 -12.95 6.04 20.61
CA ALA A 215 -13.08 5.89 22.05
C ALA A 215 -13.02 4.41 22.46
N PRO A 216 -12.30 4.07 23.52
CA PRO A 216 -12.27 2.69 24.01
C PRO A 216 -13.66 2.24 24.44
N ARG A 217 -13.91 0.95 24.38
CA ARG A 217 -15.14 0.34 24.90
C ARG A 217 -15.27 0.68 26.37
N LYS A 218 -16.48 0.98 26.82
CA LYS A 218 -16.77 1.27 28.24
C LYS A 218 -16.20 0.19 29.16
N GLY A 219 -15.40 0.63 30.15
CA GLY A 219 -14.72 -0.26 31.09
C GLY A 219 -13.34 -0.72 30.65
N TRP A 220 -12.85 -0.24 29.49
CA TRP A 220 -11.52 -0.56 28.98
C TRP A 220 -10.63 0.69 28.84
N GLU A 221 -11.07 1.84 29.34
CA GLU A 221 -10.42 3.14 29.17
C GLU A 221 -9.00 3.17 29.77
N GLU A 222 -8.76 2.41 30.84
CA GLU A 222 -7.45 2.36 31.50
C GLU A 222 -6.36 1.69 30.62
N PHE A 223 -6.74 0.80 29.71
CA PHE A 223 -5.81 0.09 28.83
C PHE A 223 -5.41 0.92 27.58
N TYR A 224 -6.08 2.05 27.36
CA TYR A 224 -5.83 2.95 26.22
C TYR A 224 -5.13 4.26 26.63
N ARG A 225 -4.65 4.32 27.86
CA ARG A 225 -3.82 5.44 28.32
C ARG A 225 -2.38 5.20 27.86
N VAL A 226 -2.02 5.78 26.70
CA VAL A 226 -0.64 5.81 26.18
C VAL A 226 -0.05 7.16 26.52
#